data_e92bc4c43a56ca8c85633c62ff671fb4
#
_entry.id   e92bc4c43a56ca8c85633c62ff671fb4
#
_cell.length_a   1.000
_cell.length_b   1.000
_cell.length_c   1.000
_cell.angle_alpha   90.00
_cell.angle_beta   90.00
_cell.angle_gamma   90.00
#
_symmetry.space_group_name_H-M   'P 1'
#
loop_
_entity.id
_entity.type
_entity.pdbx_description
1 polymer ?
#
loop_
_entity_poly.entity_id
_entity_poly.type
_entity_poly.pdbx_seq_one_letter_code
_entity_poly.pdbx_strand_id
1 'polypeptide(L)'
;MTTHRFSRLFKALGIGAAALMLVGAKAPKVGDMAPDFQMTLVDGTKVSMADLRGKVVVLNFWATWCVPCRQELPTLDTYYQARQKAGLRVFAVTTEDSVPLFELKKLFAVMHIPAVRKIKGPYEIMTGVPTNYVIDRSGHIRYAKAGAFDLDALNETLIPLLNEPAPPETTTPAA
;
A
#
# COMPACT_ATOMS: atom_id res chain seq x y z
N MET A 1 39.35 72.20 -3.50
CA MET A 1 39.62 71.03 -4.32
C MET A 1 39.44 69.77 -3.43
N THR A 2 38.26 69.24 -3.43
CA THR A 2 37.87 68.19 -2.45
C THR A 2 37.33 67.01 -3.21
N THR A 3 38.08 65.90 -3.23
CA THR A 3 37.73 64.68 -3.92
C THR A 3 36.94 63.78 -2.98
N HIS A 4 35.64 63.55 -3.26
CA HIS A 4 34.80 62.58 -2.57
C HIS A 4 35.03 61.18 -3.13
N ARG A 5 35.54 60.25 -2.28
CA ARG A 5 35.60 58.81 -2.51
C ARG A 5 34.25 58.21 -2.17
N PHE A 6 33.51 57.74 -3.19
CA PHE A 6 32.33 56.90 -3.01
C PHE A 6 32.76 55.44 -2.80
N SER A 7 32.61 54.98 -1.57
CA SER A 7 32.75 53.57 -1.22
C SER A 7 31.44 52.85 -1.55
N ARG A 8 31.46 51.97 -2.58
CA ARG A 8 30.33 51.07 -2.92
C ARG A 8 30.43 49.81 -2.08
N LEU A 9 29.55 49.70 -1.09
CA LEU A 9 29.34 48.48 -0.32
C LEU A 9 28.53 47.52 -1.15
N PHE A 10 29.16 46.49 -1.72
CA PHE A 10 28.47 45.36 -2.32
C PHE A 10 27.99 44.40 -1.22
N LYS A 11 26.68 44.45 -0.90
CA LYS A 11 26.02 43.41 -0.13
C LYS A 11 25.87 42.16 -1.02
N ALA A 12 26.71 41.17 -0.78
CA ALA A 12 26.54 39.82 -1.39
C ALA A 12 25.32 39.16 -0.74
N LEU A 13 24.23 39.11 -1.51
CA LEU A 13 23.02 38.35 -1.14
C LEU A 13 23.29 36.87 -1.44
N GLY A 14 23.66 36.12 -0.41
CA GLY A 14 23.82 34.67 -0.52
C GLY A 14 22.47 33.99 -0.73
N ILE A 15 22.18 33.60 -1.98
CA ILE A 15 21.06 32.75 -2.29
C ILE A 15 21.45 31.31 -1.90
N GLY A 16 21.06 30.89 -0.71
CA GLY A 16 21.14 29.49 -0.29
C GLY A 16 20.16 28.67 -1.11
N ALA A 17 20.64 27.98 -2.15
CA ALA A 17 19.87 26.98 -2.86
C ALA A 17 19.63 25.80 -1.92
N ALA A 18 18.46 25.74 -1.30
CA ALA A 18 17.99 24.54 -0.62
C ALA A 18 17.78 23.46 -1.70
N ALA A 19 18.73 22.53 -1.81
CA ALA A 19 18.59 21.35 -2.65
C ALA A 19 17.49 20.47 -2.04
N LEU A 20 16.29 20.58 -2.59
CA LEU A 20 15.18 19.69 -2.29
C LEU A 20 15.56 18.30 -2.84
N MET A 21 16.11 17.44 -1.96
CA MET A 21 16.37 16.06 -2.31
C MET A 21 15.03 15.36 -2.57
N LEU A 22 14.69 15.17 -3.84
CA LEU A 22 13.64 14.24 -4.26
C LEU A 22 14.12 12.82 -3.91
N VAL A 23 13.82 12.37 -2.70
CA VAL A 23 13.95 10.96 -2.34
C VAL A 23 12.86 10.24 -3.12
N GLY A 24 13.24 9.64 -4.24
CA GLY A 24 12.35 8.73 -4.98
C GLY A 24 11.86 7.65 -4.02
N ALA A 25 10.54 7.53 -3.86
CA ALA A 25 9.95 6.53 -2.98
C ALA A 25 10.29 5.15 -3.53
N LYS A 26 11.14 4.43 -2.81
CA LYS A 26 11.53 3.06 -3.15
C LYS A 26 10.40 2.11 -2.74
N ALA A 27 10.19 1.03 -3.51
CA ALA A 27 9.25 -0.02 -3.13
C ALA A 27 9.54 -0.55 -1.72
N PRO A 28 8.50 -0.70 -0.88
CA PRO A 28 8.67 -1.12 0.51
C PRO A 28 9.17 -2.56 0.60
N LYS A 29 10.00 -2.83 1.61
CA LYS A 29 10.62 -4.13 1.86
C LYS A 29 10.17 -4.70 3.20
N VAL A 30 10.36 -6.01 3.36
CA VAL A 30 10.14 -6.69 4.65
C VAL A 30 11.01 -6.03 5.73
N GLY A 31 10.38 -5.68 6.85
CA GLY A 31 10.97 -4.98 8.00
C GLY A 31 10.77 -3.47 7.97
N ASP A 32 10.45 -2.86 6.82
CA ASP A 32 10.17 -1.43 6.74
C ASP A 32 8.83 -1.10 7.41
N MET A 33 8.71 0.11 7.94
CA MET A 33 7.40 0.71 8.20
C MET A 33 6.68 0.87 6.87
N ALA A 34 5.43 0.39 6.80
CA ALA A 34 4.61 0.47 5.61
C ALA A 34 4.36 1.93 5.22
N PRO A 35 4.82 2.37 4.04
CA PRO A 35 4.54 3.72 3.56
C PRO A 35 3.04 3.96 3.44
N ASP A 36 2.63 5.20 3.64
CA ASP A 36 1.25 5.59 3.46
C ASP A 36 0.76 5.33 2.04
N PHE A 37 -0.49 4.91 1.94
CA PHE A 37 -1.21 4.78 0.69
C PHE A 37 -2.64 5.30 0.80
N GLN A 38 -3.21 5.60 -0.36
CA GLN A 38 -4.63 5.89 -0.52
C GLN A 38 -5.17 5.03 -1.66
N MET A 39 -6.21 4.27 -1.38
CA MET A 39 -6.92 3.47 -2.38
C MET A 39 -8.29 4.08 -2.68
N THR A 40 -8.72 3.91 -3.93
CA THR A 40 -10.11 4.10 -4.32
C THR A 40 -10.63 2.75 -4.78
N LEU A 41 -11.64 2.24 -4.11
CA LEU A 41 -12.29 0.98 -4.45
C LEU A 41 -13.17 1.14 -5.70
N VAL A 42 -13.63 0.05 -6.27
CA VAL A 42 -14.49 0.06 -7.48
C VAL A 42 -15.84 0.73 -7.21
N ASP A 43 -16.36 0.64 -5.99
CA ASP A 43 -17.58 1.30 -5.52
C ASP A 43 -17.40 2.81 -5.22
N GLY A 44 -16.16 3.31 -5.33
CA GLY A 44 -15.83 4.71 -5.04
C GLY A 44 -15.36 4.98 -3.62
N THR A 45 -15.45 4.01 -2.71
CA THR A 45 -14.97 4.14 -1.33
C THR A 45 -13.47 4.45 -1.32
N LYS A 46 -13.08 5.37 -0.44
CA LYS A 46 -11.66 5.70 -0.22
C LYS A 46 -11.17 5.02 1.05
N VAL A 47 -10.01 4.40 0.97
CA VAL A 47 -9.36 3.72 2.10
C VAL A 47 -7.90 4.17 2.15
N SER A 48 -7.44 4.57 3.32
CA SER A 48 -6.05 4.94 3.59
C SER A 48 -5.38 3.94 4.53
N MET A 49 -4.04 3.99 4.62
CA MET A 49 -3.31 3.19 5.61
C MET A 49 -3.75 3.54 7.04
N ALA A 50 -4.12 4.81 7.30
CA ALA A 50 -4.59 5.25 8.61
C ALA A 50 -5.89 4.55 9.05
N ASP A 51 -6.80 4.27 8.11
CA ASP A 51 -8.07 3.57 8.37
C ASP A 51 -7.87 2.08 8.71
N LEU A 52 -6.66 1.57 8.44
CA LEU A 52 -6.30 0.15 8.59
C LEU A 52 -5.40 -0.13 9.80
N ARG A 53 -5.14 0.87 10.65
CA ARG A 53 -4.33 0.70 11.85
C ARG A 53 -4.89 -0.41 12.75
N GLY A 54 -4.00 -1.22 13.33
CA GLY A 54 -4.38 -2.37 14.15
C GLY A 54 -4.94 -3.57 13.37
N LYS A 55 -4.97 -3.51 12.05
CA LYS A 55 -5.39 -4.62 11.18
C LYS A 55 -4.17 -5.29 10.54
N VAL A 56 -4.32 -6.55 10.18
CA VAL A 56 -3.40 -7.25 9.28
C VAL A 56 -3.92 -6.99 7.86
N VAL A 57 -3.08 -6.40 7.01
CA VAL A 57 -3.48 -5.95 5.67
C VAL A 57 -2.74 -6.73 4.60
N VAL A 58 -3.47 -7.23 3.62
CA VAL A 58 -2.90 -7.84 2.41
C VAL A 58 -3.25 -6.97 1.20
N LEU A 59 -2.23 -6.51 0.48
CA LEU A 59 -2.38 -5.88 -0.83
C LEU A 59 -1.97 -6.91 -1.88
N ASN A 60 -2.95 -7.42 -2.64
CA ASN A 60 -2.74 -8.39 -3.71
C ASN A 60 -2.84 -7.69 -5.07
N PHE A 61 -1.72 -7.55 -5.76
CA PHE A 61 -1.68 -7.03 -7.13
C PHE A 61 -1.87 -8.19 -8.11
N TRP A 62 -2.87 -8.08 -8.96
CA TRP A 62 -3.28 -9.15 -9.87
C TRP A 62 -3.70 -8.62 -11.24
N ALA A 63 -3.74 -9.51 -12.23
CA ALA A 63 -4.22 -9.20 -13.57
C ALA A 63 -5.16 -10.29 -14.09
N THR A 64 -6.06 -9.91 -14.98
CA THR A 64 -7.06 -10.84 -15.57
C THR A 64 -6.44 -11.91 -16.45
N TRP A 65 -5.34 -11.62 -17.10
CA TRP A 65 -4.58 -12.57 -17.94
C TRP A 65 -3.67 -13.51 -17.12
N CYS A 66 -3.46 -13.21 -15.84
CA CYS A 66 -2.56 -13.96 -14.96
C CYS A 66 -3.24 -15.25 -14.46
N VAL A 67 -2.81 -16.41 -14.95
CA VAL A 67 -3.37 -17.71 -14.54
C VAL A 67 -3.17 -17.97 -13.04
N PRO A 68 -1.98 -17.81 -12.44
CA PRO A 68 -1.79 -18.01 -10.99
C PRO A 68 -2.68 -17.10 -10.15
N CYS A 69 -2.89 -15.84 -10.59
CA CYS A 69 -3.75 -14.90 -9.88
C CYS A 69 -5.21 -15.39 -9.80
N ARG A 70 -5.72 -15.94 -10.91
CA ARG A 70 -7.07 -16.49 -10.97
C ARG A 70 -7.27 -17.73 -10.11
N GLN A 71 -6.20 -18.46 -9.81
CA GLN A 71 -6.20 -19.59 -8.88
C GLN A 71 -6.11 -19.12 -7.42
N GLU A 72 -5.32 -18.08 -7.15
CA GLU A 72 -5.12 -17.51 -5.82
C GLU A 72 -6.37 -16.79 -5.30
N LEU A 73 -7.01 -15.96 -6.14
CA LEU A 73 -8.12 -15.09 -5.72
C LEU A 73 -9.25 -15.82 -4.97
N PRO A 74 -9.79 -16.96 -5.42
CA PRO A 74 -10.82 -17.69 -4.68
C PRO A 74 -10.35 -18.17 -3.30
N THR A 75 -9.10 -18.63 -3.19
CA THR A 75 -8.49 -19.05 -1.92
C THR A 75 -8.36 -17.87 -0.98
N LEU A 76 -7.86 -16.75 -1.49
CA LEU A 76 -7.71 -15.52 -0.74
C LEU A 76 -9.08 -14.96 -0.26
N ASP A 77 -10.10 -15.04 -1.12
CA ASP A 77 -11.46 -14.57 -0.80
C ASP A 77 -12.09 -15.41 0.31
N THR A 78 -11.99 -16.72 0.22
CA THR A 78 -12.47 -17.64 1.26
C THR A 78 -11.72 -17.40 2.59
N TYR A 79 -10.41 -17.22 2.52
CA TYR A 79 -9.58 -16.94 3.68
C TYR A 79 -9.95 -15.60 4.33
N TYR A 80 -10.17 -14.58 3.51
CA TYR A 80 -10.64 -13.26 3.98
C TYR A 80 -11.96 -13.36 4.73
N GLN A 81 -12.97 -14.04 4.16
CA GLN A 81 -14.27 -14.24 4.82
C GLN A 81 -14.12 -14.90 6.20
N ALA A 82 -13.27 -15.93 6.29
CA ALA A 82 -13.04 -16.65 7.54
C ALA A 82 -12.32 -15.81 8.62
N ARG A 83 -11.46 -14.87 8.23
CA ARG A 83 -10.53 -14.16 9.12
C ARG A 83 -10.79 -12.65 9.25
N GLN A 84 -11.73 -12.07 8.49
CA GLN A 84 -12.04 -10.63 8.56
C GLN A 84 -12.45 -10.15 9.97
N LYS A 85 -13.16 -11.00 10.74
CA LYS A 85 -13.54 -10.71 12.14
C LYS A 85 -12.34 -10.73 13.09
N ALA A 86 -11.31 -11.49 12.76
CA ALA A 86 -10.03 -11.49 13.48
C ALA A 86 -9.13 -10.29 13.12
N GLY A 87 -9.60 -9.40 12.25
CA GLY A 87 -8.89 -8.17 11.88
C GLY A 87 -8.11 -8.25 10.57
N LEU A 88 -8.29 -9.31 9.76
CA LEU A 88 -7.73 -9.36 8.42
C LEU A 88 -8.44 -8.37 7.48
N ARG A 89 -7.67 -7.69 6.66
CA ARG A 89 -8.14 -6.88 5.52
C ARG A 89 -7.36 -7.29 4.28
N VAL A 90 -8.07 -7.59 3.21
CA VAL A 90 -7.46 -7.97 1.93
C VAL A 90 -8.01 -7.04 0.85
N PHE A 91 -7.15 -6.59 -0.05
CA PHE A 91 -7.51 -5.71 -1.15
C PHE A 91 -6.94 -6.27 -2.46
N ALA A 92 -7.81 -6.47 -3.44
CA ALA A 92 -7.41 -6.92 -4.78
C ALA A 92 -7.16 -5.71 -5.68
N VAL A 93 -5.88 -5.42 -5.94
CA VAL A 93 -5.43 -4.29 -6.77
C VAL A 93 -5.25 -4.79 -8.20
N THR A 94 -6.15 -4.39 -9.10
CA THR A 94 -6.08 -4.75 -10.52
C THR A 94 -5.03 -3.92 -11.25
N THR A 95 -4.17 -4.56 -12.04
CA THR A 95 -3.17 -3.85 -12.85
C THR A 95 -3.78 -3.11 -14.04
N GLU A 96 -3.08 -2.08 -14.54
CA GLU A 96 -3.58 -1.23 -15.63
C GLU A 96 -3.72 -1.96 -16.97
N ASP A 97 -2.97 -3.03 -17.18
CA ASP A 97 -3.00 -3.88 -18.37
C ASP A 97 -4.06 -5.00 -18.33
N SER A 98 -4.87 -5.01 -17.29
CA SER A 98 -6.04 -5.89 -17.19
C SER A 98 -7.19 -5.41 -18.07
N VAL A 99 -8.19 -6.28 -18.29
CA VAL A 99 -9.44 -5.85 -18.92
C VAL A 99 -10.10 -4.72 -18.13
N PRO A 100 -10.85 -3.84 -18.80
CA PRO A 100 -11.50 -2.72 -18.12
C PRO A 100 -12.39 -3.17 -16.96
N LEU A 101 -12.37 -2.42 -15.86
CA LEU A 101 -13.08 -2.78 -14.61
C LEU A 101 -14.58 -3.01 -14.80
N PHE A 102 -15.22 -2.35 -15.79
CA PHE A 102 -16.64 -2.57 -16.06
C PHE A 102 -16.95 -3.98 -16.57
N GLU A 103 -15.98 -4.66 -17.22
CA GLU A 103 -16.11 -6.06 -17.65
C GLU A 103 -15.98 -7.03 -16.48
N LEU A 104 -15.37 -6.61 -15.38
CA LEU A 104 -15.17 -7.40 -14.18
C LEU A 104 -16.34 -7.33 -13.18
N LYS A 105 -17.42 -6.61 -13.51
CA LYS A 105 -18.58 -6.44 -12.60
C LYS A 105 -19.13 -7.75 -12.05
N LYS A 106 -19.21 -8.80 -12.90
CA LYS A 106 -19.71 -10.12 -12.47
C LYS A 106 -18.76 -10.79 -11.46
N LEU A 107 -17.44 -10.65 -11.66
CA LEU A 107 -16.45 -11.16 -10.73
C LEU A 107 -16.54 -10.40 -9.39
N PHE A 108 -16.54 -9.09 -9.42
CA PHE A 108 -16.61 -8.27 -8.21
C PHE A 108 -17.91 -8.44 -7.44
N ALA A 109 -19.01 -8.81 -8.11
CA ALA A 109 -20.28 -9.09 -7.45
C ALA A 109 -20.29 -10.36 -6.60
N VAL A 110 -19.38 -11.31 -6.85
CA VAL A 110 -19.27 -12.56 -6.10
C VAL A 110 -18.07 -12.60 -5.16
N MET A 111 -17.15 -11.65 -5.28
CA MET A 111 -16.01 -11.53 -4.38
C MET A 111 -16.39 -10.76 -3.10
N HIS A 112 -15.85 -11.19 -1.97
CA HIS A 112 -15.93 -10.49 -0.68
C HIS A 112 -14.72 -9.57 -0.47
N ILE A 113 -13.60 -9.86 -1.13
CA ILE A 113 -12.43 -9.00 -1.14
C ILE A 113 -12.77 -7.71 -1.90
N PRO A 114 -12.60 -6.53 -1.27
CA PRO A 114 -12.73 -5.26 -1.95
C PRO A 114 -11.78 -5.13 -3.14
N ALA A 115 -12.35 -4.86 -4.32
CA ALA A 115 -11.59 -4.60 -5.52
C ALA A 115 -11.13 -3.14 -5.58
N VAL A 116 -9.85 -2.91 -5.85
CA VAL A 116 -9.23 -1.59 -5.87
C VAL A 116 -9.11 -1.10 -7.32
N ARG A 117 -9.72 0.05 -7.60
CA ARG A 117 -9.62 0.72 -8.89
C ARG A 117 -8.31 1.48 -9.06
N LYS A 118 -7.81 2.08 -7.97
CA LYS A 118 -6.59 2.89 -7.97
C LYS A 118 -5.95 2.89 -6.60
N ILE A 119 -4.64 2.72 -6.57
CA ILE A 119 -3.81 2.93 -5.39
C ILE A 119 -2.79 4.05 -5.66
N LYS A 120 -2.57 4.91 -4.67
CA LYS A 120 -1.50 5.91 -4.63
C LYS A 120 -0.58 5.55 -3.48
N GLY A 121 0.71 5.50 -3.73
CA GLY A 121 1.73 5.12 -2.77
C GLY A 121 2.85 4.36 -3.48
N PRO A 122 3.94 4.02 -2.79
CA PRO A 122 5.11 3.39 -3.40
C PRO A 122 4.99 1.87 -3.53
N TYR A 123 3.76 1.34 -3.53
CA TYR A 123 3.51 -0.09 -3.73
C TYR A 123 3.39 -0.38 -5.21
N GLU A 124 4.21 -1.27 -5.70
CA GLU A 124 4.30 -1.61 -7.12
C GLU A 124 4.38 -3.12 -7.34
N ILE A 125 4.11 -3.54 -8.56
CA ILE A 125 4.36 -4.91 -9.02
C ILE A 125 5.87 -5.13 -9.01
N MET A 126 6.33 -6.20 -8.37
CA MET A 126 7.75 -6.51 -8.27
C MET A 126 8.28 -7.10 -9.59
N THR A 127 8.45 -8.42 -9.66
CA THR A 127 8.92 -9.12 -10.86
C THR A 127 7.78 -9.66 -11.73
N GLY A 128 6.54 -9.48 -11.30
CA GLY A 128 5.33 -9.95 -11.98
C GLY A 128 4.14 -10.07 -11.05
N VAL A 129 3.02 -10.50 -11.60
CA VAL A 129 1.80 -10.76 -10.84
C VAL A 129 1.57 -12.26 -10.66
N PRO A 130 0.97 -12.69 -9.54
CA PRO A 130 0.57 -11.84 -8.43
C PRO A 130 1.76 -11.29 -7.65
N THR A 131 1.65 -10.07 -7.15
CA THR A 131 2.56 -9.50 -6.15
C THR A 131 1.77 -9.25 -4.88
N ASN A 132 2.29 -9.74 -3.76
CA ASN A 132 1.63 -9.64 -2.47
C ASN A 132 2.48 -8.85 -1.47
N TYR A 133 1.84 -7.91 -0.76
CA TYR A 133 2.40 -7.27 0.43
C TYR A 133 1.51 -7.61 1.62
N VAL A 134 2.13 -7.96 2.75
CA VAL A 134 1.44 -8.13 4.03
C VAL A 134 1.99 -7.14 5.03
N ILE A 135 1.09 -6.39 5.66
CA ILE A 135 1.38 -5.40 6.69
C ILE A 135 0.77 -5.90 8.00
N ASP A 136 1.53 -5.88 9.07
CA ASP A 136 1.05 -6.29 10.39
C ASP A 136 0.25 -5.18 11.10
N ARG A 137 -0.27 -5.50 12.29
CA ARG A 137 -1.07 -4.58 13.10
C ARG A 137 -0.32 -3.33 13.56
N SER A 138 1.01 -3.42 13.65
CA SER A 138 1.87 -2.29 14.02
C SER A 138 2.28 -1.43 12.83
N GLY A 139 1.94 -1.87 11.61
CA GLY A 139 2.21 -1.15 10.37
C GLY A 139 3.53 -1.52 9.72
N HIS A 140 4.18 -2.63 10.06
CA HIS A 140 5.39 -3.09 9.39
C HIS A 140 5.09 -4.07 8.26
N ILE A 141 5.88 -3.99 7.19
CA ILE A 141 5.85 -4.96 6.09
C ILE A 141 6.43 -6.29 6.60
N ARG A 142 5.63 -7.36 6.56
CA ARG A 142 6.04 -8.70 6.99
C ARG A 142 6.22 -9.66 5.81
N TYR A 143 5.65 -9.31 4.66
CA TYR A 143 5.80 -10.05 3.41
C TYR A 143 5.77 -9.07 2.23
N ALA A 144 6.66 -9.29 1.26
CA ALA A 144 6.72 -8.52 0.01
C ALA A 144 7.37 -9.39 -1.05
N LYS A 145 6.58 -10.09 -1.86
CA LYS A 145 7.07 -10.99 -2.92
C LYS A 145 6.09 -11.09 -4.08
N ALA A 146 6.64 -11.38 -5.28
CA ALA A 146 5.88 -11.92 -6.39
C ALA A 146 5.68 -13.44 -6.20
N GLY A 147 4.50 -13.93 -6.56
CA GLY A 147 4.09 -15.33 -6.44
C GLY A 147 2.73 -15.45 -5.74
N ALA A 148 1.98 -16.47 -6.14
CA ALA A 148 0.68 -16.77 -5.58
C ALA A 148 0.80 -17.39 -4.18
N PHE A 149 -0.10 -17.01 -3.29
CA PHE A 149 -0.32 -17.74 -2.05
C PHE A 149 -1.14 -19.01 -2.32
N ASP A 150 -0.72 -20.11 -1.75
CA ASP A 150 -1.58 -21.24 -1.44
C ASP A 150 -2.07 -21.17 0.02
N LEU A 151 -2.88 -22.14 0.44
CA LEU A 151 -3.47 -22.14 1.79
C LEU A 151 -2.40 -22.27 2.89
N ASP A 152 -1.35 -23.05 2.65
CA ASP A 152 -0.30 -23.26 3.63
C ASP A 152 0.53 -21.98 3.82
N ALA A 153 0.93 -21.34 2.73
CA ALA A 153 1.62 -20.06 2.76
C ALA A 153 0.78 -18.94 3.41
N LEU A 154 -0.55 -18.91 3.18
CA LEU A 154 -1.46 -18.02 3.89
C LEU A 154 -1.47 -18.28 5.39
N ASN A 155 -1.56 -19.55 5.80
CA ASN A 155 -1.54 -19.90 7.22
C ASN A 155 -0.21 -19.54 7.88
N GLU A 156 0.91 -19.90 7.28
CA GLU A 156 2.24 -19.60 7.80
C GLU A 156 2.48 -18.09 7.93
N THR A 157 2.00 -17.31 6.96
CA THR A 157 2.20 -15.85 6.95
C THR A 157 1.23 -15.12 7.85
N LEU A 158 -0.07 -15.44 7.80
CA LEU A 158 -1.12 -14.60 8.38
C LEU A 158 -1.53 -15.03 9.79
N ILE A 159 -1.49 -16.32 10.14
CA ILE A 159 -1.92 -16.77 11.48
C ILE A 159 -1.09 -16.13 12.60
N PRO A 160 0.26 -16.11 12.53
CA PRO A 160 1.05 -15.44 13.57
C PRO A 160 0.68 -13.97 13.73
N LEU A 161 0.51 -13.24 12.62
CA LEU A 161 0.19 -11.82 12.63
C LEU A 161 -1.22 -11.53 13.16
N LEU A 162 -2.18 -12.40 12.86
CA LEU A 162 -3.55 -12.28 13.37
C LEU A 162 -3.65 -12.56 14.88
N ASN A 163 -2.72 -13.33 15.43
CA ASN A 163 -2.62 -13.62 16.85
C ASN A 163 -1.83 -12.56 17.63
N GLU A 164 -1.09 -11.68 16.95
CA GLU A 164 -0.43 -10.54 17.61
C GLU A 164 -1.49 -9.60 18.21
N PRO A 165 -1.24 -9.03 19.42
CA PRO A 165 -2.13 -8.03 19.99
C PRO A 165 -2.17 -6.78 19.09
N ALA A 166 -3.35 -6.18 18.94
CA ALA A 166 -3.42 -4.88 18.28
C ALA A 166 -2.68 -3.84 19.15
N PRO A 167 -1.90 -2.93 18.55
CA PRO A 167 -1.34 -1.80 19.28
C PRO A 167 -2.46 -1.02 19.98
N PRO A 168 -2.19 -0.39 21.14
CA PRO A 168 -3.16 0.47 21.78
C PRO A 168 -3.59 1.56 20.79
N GLU A 169 -4.91 1.83 20.74
CA GLU A 169 -5.42 2.92 19.90
C GLU A 169 -4.76 4.22 20.34
N THR A 170 -3.92 4.78 19.50
CA THR A 170 -3.44 6.15 19.71
C THR A 170 -4.65 7.06 19.48
N THR A 171 -5.35 7.42 20.55
CA THR A 171 -6.29 8.53 20.54
C THR A 171 -5.53 9.79 20.12
N THR A 172 -5.59 10.11 18.83
CA THR A 172 -5.20 11.45 18.39
C THR A 172 -6.20 12.41 19.00
N PRO A 173 -5.77 13.38 19.84
CA PRO A 173 -6.70 14.38 20.35
C PRO A 173 -7.33 15.07 19.15
N ALA A 174 -8.65 15.17 19.15
CA ALA A 174 -9.38 15.99 18.18
C ALA A 174 -8.84 17.43 18.29
N ALA A 175 -8.30 17.94 17.17
CA ALA A 175 -7.86 19.33 17.04
C ALA A 175 -9.08 20.25 16.88
#